data_503feb7bd74a69a918bc88a42c1c11c9
#
_entry.id   503feb7bd74a69a918bc88a42c1c11c9
#
_cell.length_a   1.000
_cell.length_b   1.000
_cell.length_c   1.000
_cell.angle_alpha   90.00
_cell.angle_beta   90.00
_cell.angle_gamma   90.00
#
_symmetry.space_group_name_H-M   'P 1'
#
loop_
_entity.id
_entity.type
_entity.pdbx_description
1 polymer ?
#
loop_
_entity_poly.entity_id
_entity_poly.type
_entity_poly.pdbx_seq_one_letter_code
_entity_poly.pdbx_strand_id
1 'polypeptide(L)'
;MLLHEIVEFAASARPGATALVTDGRRVDFAELERRTGVVATLLSRAVQPGERVVLVAENHLDVVTLMYAAPRAGVILAFGNTRHTPAELIDLVDATGAALVIAGVDHLERLAQPLAAARPDLPMWSVGGDHPAAARDLSTDADAFGEGEALRDPVEVGADDCAWLIHTSGTTGRPKGARLTHRSLLAAVANTAVARPLSDDDVYLFPFPLFHVAGYNVLHAHLRRRPVVLLPRFEATSFFDALREHAVTCCSLAPTMLSMLLDHPERDQAALANLRQISYGASAMPLELLRRVTRELPGCGLAQGYGMTELSGNAVFLSPEDHCRAAADQPHLLAAAGRPGPLASVRIVDDADFEVPEGDTGEILVRGDQVCDGYWNDPRSTAASRLGPWLRTGDIGKLVDGVLYVVDRKKDLIITGGENVASREVEDLVGLHPSVAQVAVVGIPNDRWGETVCAVVVAKDSESIDREELMRWTDGRIAGFKRPRRIVQVDDLPINASGKVDKVRLRALVTSAADDPERSGPVTS
;
A
#
# COMPACT_ATOMS: atom_id res chain seq x y z
N MET A 1 -8.31 3.04 -23.65
CA MET A 1 -6.90 3.22 -23.22
C MET A 1 -6.48 2.00 -22.44
N LEU A 2 -5.26 1.51 -22.66
CA LEU A 2 -4.65 0.39 -21.96
C LEU A 2 -3.42 0.90 -21.17
N LEU A 3 -2.89 0.11 -20.23
CA LEU A 3 -1.80 0.59 -19.36
C LEU A 3 -0.54 1.00 -20.15
N HIS A 4 -0.15 0.21 -21.14
CA HIS A 4 1.04 0.49 -21.94
C HIS A 4 0.90 1.76 -22.81
N GLU A 5 -0.33 2.15 -23.18
CA GLU A 5 -0.57 3.38 -23.93
C GLU A 5 -0.18 4.64 -23.15
N ILE A 6 -0.07 4.56 -21.80
CA ILE A 6 0.41 5.69 -20.99
C ILE A 6 1.83 6.08 -21.42
N VAL A 7 2.74 5.12 -21.50
CA VAL A 7 4.15 5.38 -21.86
C VAL A 7 4.27 5.65 -23.35
N GLU A 8 3.51 4.99 -24.20
CA GLU A 8 3.45 5.22 -25.64
C GLU A 8 3.04 6.67 -25.97
N PHE A 9 1.95 7.16 -25.36
CA PHE A 9 1.51 8.55 -25.54
C PHE A 9 2.49 9.56 -24.93
N ALA A 10 3.12 9.21 -23.81
CA ALA A 10 4.13 10.09 -23.22
C ALA A 10 5.38 10.19 -24.11
N ALA A 11 5.85 9.08 -24.68
CA ALA A 11 6.96 9.03 -25.61
C ALA A 11 6.66 9.77 -26.92
N SER A 12 5.43 9.62 -27.45
CA SER A 12 5.00 10.36 -28.64
C SER A 12 4.96 11.87 -28.43
N ALA A 13 4.51 12.32 -27.24
CA ALA A 13 4.32 13.74 -26.97
C ALA A 13 5.58 14.45 -26.45
N ARG A 14 6.41 13.76 -25.67
CA ARG A 14 7.64 14.29 -25.02
C ARG A 14 8.74 13.22 -24.95
N PRO A 15 9.28 12.75 -26.09
CA PRO A 15 10.23 11.62 -26.10
C PRO A 15 11.45 11.83 -25.20
N GLY A 16 12.09 13.01 -25.24
CA GLY A 16 13.28 13.32 -24.45
C GLY A 16 12.99 13.81 -23.02
N ALA A 17 11.73 13.86 -22.58
CA ALA A 17 11.44 14.20 -21.18
C ALA A 17 11.76 13.02 -20.28
N THR A 18 12.33 13.30 -19.10
CA THR A 18 12.64 12.26 -18.11
C THR A 18 11.38 11.53 -17.68
N ALA A 19 11.35 10.23 -17.79
CA ALA A 19 10.33 9.33 -17.28
C ALA A 19 10.70 8.81 -15.88
N LEU A 20 11.95 8.33 -15.72
CA LEU A 20 12.40 7.65 -14.52
C LEU A 20 13.85 8.06 -14.17
N VAL A 21 14.11 8.18 -12.87
CA VAL A 21 15.46 8.28 -12.29
C VAL A 21 15.57 7.17 -11.25
N THR A 22 16.55 6.27 -11.43
CA THR A 22 16.81 5.17 -10.51
C THR A 22 18.26 4.72 -10.64
N ASP A 23 18.90 4.33 -9.55
CA ASP A 23 20.28 3.80 -9.52
C ASP A 23 21.29 4.68 -10.28
N GLY A 24 21.17 6.01 -10.14
CA GLY A 24 22.02 6.97 -10.83
C GLY A 24 21.77 7.10 -12.35
N ARG A 25 20.83 6.33 -12.90
CA ARG A 25 20.43 6.36 -14.32
C ARG A 25 19.20 7.24 -14.51
N ARG A 26 19.22 8.06 -15.55
CA ARG A 26 18.09 8.84 -16.03
C ARG A 26 17.59 8.24 -17.33
N VAL A 27 16.32 7.89 -17.39
CA VAL A 27 15.64 7.27 -18.53
C VAL A 27 14.56 8.23 -19.00
N ASP A 28 14.52 8.55 -20.28
CA ASP A 28 13.47 9.35 -20.89
C ASP A 28 12.29 8.47 -21.36
N PHE A 29 11.20 9.13 -21.81
CA PHE A 29 10.01 8.40 -22.25
C PHE A 29 10.25 7.59 -23.53
N ALA A 30 11.11 8.04 -24.44
CA ALA A 30 11.44 7.29 -25.65
C ALA A 30 12.18 5.99 -25.30
N GLU A 31 13.14 6.05 -24.40
CA GLU A 31 13.85 4.86 -23.94
C GLU A 31 12.92 3.91 -23.16
N LEU A 32 12.07 4.44 -22.24
CA LEU A 32 11.13 3.61 -21.49
C LEU A 32 10.15 2.89 -22.43
N GLU A 33 9.63 3.56 -23.45
CA GLU A 33 8.75 2.96 -24.47
C GLU A 33 9.48 1.90 -25.28
N ARG A 34 10.70 2.18 -25.77
CA ARG A 34 11.53 1.20 -26.48
C ARG A 34 11.76 -0.07 -25.64
N ARG A 35 12.15 0.09 -24.37
CA ARG A 35 12.34 -1.04 -23.43
C ARG A 35 11.05 -1.82 -23.22
N THR A 36 9.94 -1.10 -23.02
CA THR A 36 8.60 -1.71 -22.87
C THR A 36 8.26 -2.59 -24.07
N GLY A 37 8.52 -2.10 -25.27
CA GLY A 37 8.31 -2.86 -26.50
C GLY A 37 9.17 -4.12 -26.62
N VAL A 38 10.47 -3.97 -26.33
CA VAL A 38 11.41 -5.11 -26.34
C VAL A 38 10.97 -6.18 -25.34
N VAL A 39 10.74 -5.79 -24.09
CA VAL A 39 10.36 -6.72 -23.02
C VAL A 39 9.01 -7.38 -23.33
N ALA A 40 8.03 -6.64 -23.87
CA ALA A 40 6.77 -7.22 -24.32
C ALA A 40 6.97 -8.30 -25.40
N THR A 41 7.89 -8.05 -26.35
CA THR A 41 8.24 -9.03 -27.39
C THR A 41 8.89 -10.29 -26.80
N LEU A 42 9.80 -10.13 -25.85
CA LEU A 42 10.42 -11.26 -25.16
C LEU A 42 9.39 -12.09 -24.40
N LEU A 43 8.51 -11.42 -23.66
CA LEU A 43 7.42 -12.08 -22.94
C LEU A 43 6.47 -12.83 -23.87
N SER A 44 6.04 -12.24 -24.99
CA SER A 44 5.11 -12.87 -25.95
C SER A 44 5.70 -14.11 -26.67
N ARG A 45 7.03 -14.26 -26.64
CA ARG A 45 7.72 -15.47 -27.14
C ARG A 45 7.82 -16.58 -26.09
N ALA A 46 7.77 -16.23 -24.81
CA ALA A 46 7.99 -17.15 -23.70
C ALA A 46 6.70 -17.56 -22.98
N VAL A 47 5.69 -16.69 -22.98
CA VAL A 47 4.45 -16.84 -22.20
C VAL A 47 3.25 -16.56 -23.09
N GLN A 48 2.19 -17.35 -22.95
CA GLN A 48 0.96 -17.14 -23.73
C GLN A 48 0.11 -16.02 -23.13
N PRO A 49 -0.70 -15.31 -23.94
CA PRO A 49 -1.67 -14.35 -23.42
C PRO A 49 -2.59 -14.98 -22.36
N GLY A 50 -2.84 -14.24 -21.27
CA GLY A 50 -3.63 -14.70 -20.13
C GLY A 50 -2.86 -15.55 -19.11
N GLU A 51 -1.61 -15.97 -19.43
CA GLU A 51 -0.76 -16.61 -18.42
C GLU A 51 -0.13 -15.61 -17.47
N ARG A 52 0.42 -16.09 -16.38
CA ARG A 52 0.96 -15.29 -15.26
C ARG A 52 2.46 -15.38 -15.22
N VAL A 53 3.06 -14.22 -14.98
CA VAL A 53 4.47 -14.07 -14.66
C VAL A 53 4.57 -13.58 -13.22
N VAL A 54 5.23 -14.35 -12.36
CA VAL A 54 5.52 -13.91 -10.98
C VAL A 54 6.78 -13.06 -11.00
N LEU A 55 6.68 -11.85 -10.46
CA LEU A 55 7.79 -10.90 -10.34
C LEU A 55 8.18 -10.73 -8.87
N VAL A 56 9.44 -10.97 -8.53
CA VAL A 56 10.00 -10.80 -7.17
C VAL A 56 11.27 -9.97 -7.25
N ALA A 57 11.15 -8.65 -7.14
CA ALA A 57 12.28 -7.75 -7.21
C ALA A 57 12.05 -6.50 -6.37
N GLU A 58 13.14 -5.89 -5.90
CA GLU A 58 13.12 -4.53 -5.38
C GLU A 58 12.78 -3.54 -6.51
N ASN A 59 12.51 -2.30 -6.15
CA ASN A 59 12.23 -1.27 -7.15
C ASN A 59 13.42 -1.10 -8.10
N HIS A 60 13.19 -1.26 -9.39
CA HIS A 60 14.20 -1.21 -10.45
C HIS A 60 13.57 -0.71 -11.76
N LEU A 61 14.39 -0.20 -12.70
CA LEU A 61 13.95 0.19 -14.03
C LEU A 61 13.15 -0.91 -14.73
N ASP A 62 13.61 -2.16 -14.67
CA ASP A 62 12.95 -3.27 -15.35
C ASP A 62 11.62 -3.66 -14.70
N VAL A 63 11.46 -3.42 -13.39
CA VAL A 63 10.16 -3.59 -12.73
C VAL A 63 9.15 -2.60 -13.28
N VAL A 64 9.53 -1.31 -13.43
CA VAL A 64 8.68 -0.30 -14.07
C VAL A 64 8.40 -0.65 -15.53
N THR A 65 9.42 -1.14 -16.26
CA THR A 65 9.24 -1.62 -17.63
C THR A 65 8.24 -2.77 -17.70
N LEU A 66 8.34 -3.77 -16.81
CA LEU A 66 7.43 -4.92 -16.74
C LEU A 66 5.99 -4.53 -16.38
N MET A 67 5.80 -3.47 -15.60
CA MET A 67 4.45 -2.96 -15.29
C MET A 67 3.66 -2.54 -16.55
N TYR A 68 4.35 -2.16 -17.61
CA TYR A 68 3.78 -1.83 -18.92
C TYR A 68 3.91 -2.97 -19.93
N ALA A 69 5.06 -3.64 -19.95
CA ALA A 69 5.38 -4.65 -20.96
C ALA A 69 4.55 -5.94 -20.81
N ALA A 70 4.34 -6.42 -19.59
CA ALA A 70 3.56 -7.63 -19.36
C ALA A 70 2.10 -7.43 -19.81
N PRO A 71 1.37 -6.36 -19.40
CA PRO A 71 0.05 -6.08 -19.92
C PRO A 71 0.01 -5.85 -21.45
N ARG A 72 1.06 -5.25 -22.04
CA ARG A 72 1.17 -5.08 -23.50
C ARG A 72 1.25 -6.43 -24.24
N ALA A 73 1.91 -7.40 -23.63
CA ALA A 73 2.00 -8.77 -24.15
C ALA A 73 0.76 -9.62 -23.82
N GLY A 74 -0.27 -9.08 -23.21
CA GLY A 74 -1.45 -9.81 -22.75
C GLY A 74 -1.16 -10.74 -21.56
N VAL A 75 -0.05 -10.55 -20.88
CA VAL A 75 0.42 -11.39 -19.77
C VAL A 75 0.07 -10.73 -18.43
N ILE A 76 -0.38 -11.53 -17.46
CA ILE A 76 -0.75 -11.05 -16.14
C ILE A 76 0.51 -10.96 -15.26
N LEU A 77 0.85 -9.76 -14.81
CA LEU A 77 1.97 -9.54 -13.90
C LEU A 77 1.53 -9.79 -12.45
N ALA A 78 1.99 -10.88 -11.86
CA ALA A 78 1.71 -11.26 -10.47
C ALA A 78 2.88 -10.82 -9.58
N PHE A 79 2.62 -9.90 -8.65
CA PHE A 79 3.66 -9.35 -7.79
C PHE A 79 3.88 -10.22 -6.56
N GLY A 80 5.13 -10.65 -6.36
CA GLY A 80 5.61 -11.31 -5.16
C GLY A 80 6.25 -10.30 -4.19
N ASN A 81 5.94 -10.44 -2.90
CA ASN A 81 6.54 -9.60 -1.88
C ASN A 81 7.99 -10.06 -1.61
N THR A 82 8.94 -9.16 -1.73
CA THR A 82 10.38 -9.44 -1.55
C THR A 82 10.75 -9.91 -0.15
N ARG A 83 9.87 -9.69 0.83
CA ARG A 83 10.04 -10.13 2.24
C ARG A 83 9.52 -11.54 2.51
N HIS A 84 8.82 -12.15 1.55
CA HIS A 84 8.34 -13.52 1.71
C HIS A 84 9.50 -14.52 1.76
N THR A 85 9.31 -15.57 2.51
CA THR A 85 10.20 -16.74 2.53
C THR A 85 10.14 -17.47 1.18
N PRO A 86 11.14 -18.29 0.84
CA PRO A 86 11.07 -19.11 -0.36
C PRO A 86 9.81 -20.00 -0.43
N ALA A 87 9.37 -20.56 0.69
CA ALA A 87 8.16 -21.38 0.75
C ALA A 87 6.90 -20.58 0.39
N GLU A 88 6.73 -19.38 0.96
CA GLU A 88 5.60 -18.50 0.64
C GLU A 88 5.60 -18.05 -0.83
N LEU A 89 6.78 -17.86 -1.42
CA LEU A 89 6.88 -17.51 -2.85
C LEU A 89 6.60 -18.71 -3.77
N ILE A 90 6.95 -19.93 -3.36
CA ILE A 90 6.54 -21.15 -4.06
C ILE A 90 5.02 -21.30 -3.98
N ASP A 91 4.42 -21.10 -2.80
CA ASP A 91 2.97 -21.11 -2.64
C ASP A 91 2.29 -20.06 -3.55
N LEU A 92 2.89 -18.88 -3.72
CA LEU A 92 2.41 -17.85 -4.63
C LEU A 92 2.49 -18.32 -6.10
N VAL A 93 3.61 -18.89 -6.51
CA VAL A 93 3.81 -19.46 -7.86
C VAL A 93 2.75 -20.52 -8.16
N ASP A 94 2.47 -21.40 -7.18
CA ASP A 94 1.47 -22.46 -7.30
C ASP A 94 0.05 -21.88 -7.36
N ALA A 95 -0.28 -20.97 -6.48
CA ALA A 95 -1.60 -20.36 -6.41
C ALA A 95 -1.94 -19.56 -7.68
N THR A 96 -0.94 -18.92 -8.30
CA THR A 96 -1.11 -18.19 -9.55
C THR A 96 -1.07 -19.12 -10.77
N GLY A 97 -0.42 -20.28 -10.67
CA GLY A 97 -0.11 -21.14 -11.81
C GLY A 97 0.80 -20.41 -12.79
N ALA A 98 1.89 -19.81 -12.30
CA ALA A 98 2.80 -19.02 -13.11
C ALA A 98 3.50 -19.83 -14.20
N ALA A 99 3.63 -19.25 -15.39
CA ALA A 99 4.37 -19.82 -16.53
C ALA A 99 5.85 -19.40 -16.54
N LEU A 100 6.19 -18.32 -15.80
CA LEU A 100 7.54 -17.77 -15.71
C LEU A 100 7.70 -17.07 -14.36
N VAL A 101 8.89 -17.14 -13.78
CA VAL A 101 9.31 -16.31 -12.63
C VAL A 101 10.40 -15.35 -13.10
N ILE A 102 10.22 -14.08 -12.79
CA ILE A 102 11.24 -13.03 -12.99
C ILE A 102 11.64 -12.54 -11.61
N ALA A 103 12.93 -12.58 -11.28
CA ALA A 103 13.37 -12.14 -9.97
C ALA A 103 14.67 -11.33 -10.03
N GLY A 104 14.83 -10.41 -9.08
CA GLY A 104 16.10 -9.72 -8.85
C GLY A 104 17.21 -10.70 -8.53
N VAL A 105 18.43 -10.40 -8.93
CA VAL A 105 19.61 -11.27 -8.71
C VAL A 105 19.72 -11.68 -7.25
N ASP A 106 19.65 -10.74 -6.31
CA ASP A 106 19.72 -11.01 -4.86
C ASP A 106 18.60 -11.95 -4.36
N HIS A 107 17.45 -11.93 -5.02
CA HIS A 107 16.33 -12.83 -4.70
C HIS A 107 16.51 -14.21 -5.31
N LEU A 108 17.11 -14.32 -6.51
CA LEU A 108 17.42 -15.60 -7.13
C LEU A 108 18.41 -16.41 -6.31
N GLU A 109 19.38 -15.79 -5.63
CA GLU A 109 20.32 -16.50 -4.74
C GLU A 109 19.61 -17.37 -3.71
N ARG A 110 18.48 -16.90 -3.17
CA ARG A 110 17.69 -17.64 -2.16
C ARG A 110 16.53 -18.43 -2.72
N LEU A 111 16.05 -18.10 -3.94
CA LEU A 111 14.85 -18.70 -4.53
C LEU A 111 15.15 -19.79 -5.54
N ALA A 112 16.25 -19.68 -6.30
CA ALA A 112 16.47 -20.53 -7.48
C ALA A 112 16.52 -22.02 -7.15
N GLN A 113 17.24 -22.43 -6.10
CA GLN A 113 17.35 -23.82 -5.70
C GLN A 113 16.03 -24.38 -5.16
N PRO A 114 15.33 -23.75 -4.20
CA PRO A 114 14.03 -24.21 -3.72
C PRO A 114 12.97 -24.27 -4.85
N LEU A 115 12.96 -23.27 -5.73
CA LEU A 115 12.02 -23.20 -6.82
C LEU A 115 12.27 -24.29 -7.86
N ALA A 116 13.54 -24.51 -8.28
CA ALA A 116 13.90 -25.59 -9.20
C ALA A 116 13.60 -26.99 -8.63
N ALA A 117 13.73 -27.18 -7.31
CA ALA A 117 13.34 -28.42 -6.66
C ALA A 117 11.81 -28.65 -6.67
N ALA A 118 11.03 -27.59 -6.46
CA ALA A 118 9.57 -27.67 -6.41
C ALA A 118 8.94 -27.67 -7.83
N ARG A 119 9.54 -26.94 -8.77
CA ARG A 119 9.04 -26.70 -10.14
C ARG A 119 10.21 -26.74 -11.14
N PRO A 120 10.75 -27.93 -11.47
CA PRO A 120 11.95 -28.07 -12.32
C PRO A 120 11.77 -27.53 -13.75
N ASP A 121 10.55 -27.54 -14.26
CA ASP A 121 10.23 -27.10 -15.62
C ASP A 121 9.87 -25.60 -15.72
N LEU A 122 9.79 -24.89 -14.60
CA LEU A 122 9.41 -23.48 -14.57
C LEU A 122 10.63 -22.59 -14.91
N PRO A 123 10.60 -21.84 -16.03
CA PRO A 123 11.70 -20.96 -16.39
C PRO A 123 11.83 -19.80 -15.40
N MET A 124 13.08 -19.36 -15.19
CA MET A 124 13.43 -18.20 -14.38
C MET A 124 14.20 -17.21 -15.24
N TRP A 125 13.89 -15.92 -15.12
CA TRP A 125 14.67 -14.82 -15.68
C TRP A 125 15.16 -13.91 -14.54
N SER A 126 16.28 -13.24 -14.76
CA SER A 126 16.82 -12.26 -13.83
C SER A 126 16.51 -10.82 -14.25
N VAL A 127 16.53 -9.92 -13.28
CA VAL A 127 16.57 -8.46 -13.44
C VAL A 127 17.67 -7.91 -12.54
N GLY A 128 18.33 -6.85 -13.01
CA GLY A 128 19.44 -6.22 -12.29
C GLY A 128 20.78 -6.96 -12.42
N GLY A 129 20.91 -7.88 -13.37
CA GLY A 129 22.14 -8.60 -13.69
C GLY A 129 21.93 -10.07 -14.02
N ASP A 130 23.02 -10.72 -14.44
CA ASP A 130 23.02 -12.14 -14.79
C ASP A 130 23.06 -13.06 -13.56
N HIS A 131 22.38 -14.20 -13.65
CA HIS A 131 22.37 -15.22 -12.61
C HIS A 131 22.41 -16.63 -13.23
N PRO A 132 23.26 -17.57 -12.74
CA PRO A 132 23.44 -18.89 -13.35
C PRO A 132 22.17 -19.74 -13.46
N ALA A 133 21.19 -19.53 -12.59
CA ALA A 133 19.91 -20.24 -12.64
C ALA A 133 18.88 -19.57 -13.55
N ALA A 134 19.14 -18.36 -14.04
CA ALA A 134 18.25 -17.64 -14.94
C ALA A 134 18.55 -18.03 -16.40
N ALA A 135 17.50 -18.33 -17.16
CA ALA A 135 17.62 -18.59 -18.59
C ALA A 135 17.91 -17.30 -19.39
N ARG A 136 17.74 -16.12 -18.76
CA ARG A 136 17.85 -14.81 -19.40
C ARG A 136 18.05 -13.71 -18.36
N ASP A 137 18.94 -12.76 -18.64
CA ASP A 137 19.03 -11.47 -17.97
C ASP A 137 18.22 -10.42 -18.75
N LEU A 138 17.10 -10.01 -18.18
CA LEU A 138 16.16 -9.10 -18.83
C LEU A 138 16.77 -7.70 -18.98
N SER A 139 17.63 -7.27 -18.04
CA SER A 139 18.26 -5.95 -18.06
C SER A 139 19.20 -5.82 -19.26
N THR A 140 20.09 -6.82 -19.45
CA THR A 140 21.02 -6.88 -20.58
C THR A 140 20.28 -6.99 -21.90
N ASP A 141 19.28 -7.85 -22.00
CA ASP A 141 18.50 -7.99 -23.21
C ASP A 141 17.75 -6.71 -23.59
N ALA A 142 17.13 -6.02 -22.62
CA ALA A 142 16.43 -4.77 -22.88
C ALA A 142 17.39 -3.63 -23.32
N ASP A 143 18.64 -3.66 -22.90
CA ASP A 143 19.67 -2.71 -23.34
C ASP A 143 20.27 -3.06 -24.72
N ALA A 144 20.42 -4.35 -25.03
CA ALA A 144 21.10 -4.84 -26.23
C ALA A 144 20.27 -4.78 -27.52
N PHE A 145 18.93 -4.79 -27.40
CA PHE A 145 18.05 -4.74 -28.58
C PHE A 145 18.12 -3.41 -29.29
N GLY A 146 18.61 -3.41 -30.54
CA GLY A 146 18.71 -2.23 -31.40
C GLY A 146 17.34 -1.76 -31.93
N GLU A 147 17.29 -0.53 -32.48
CA GLU A 147 16.09 0.16 -32.98
C GLU A 147 15.36 -0.56 -34.14
N GLY A 148 15.79 -1.72 -34.61
CA GLY A 148 15.29 -2.40 -35.80
C GLY A 148 14.58 -3.72 -35.58
N GLU A 149 14.53 -4.28 -34.39
CA GLU A 149 13.76 -5.49 -34.14
C GLU A 149 12.29 -5.15 -33.91
N ALA A 150 11.51 -5.23 -34.98
CA ALA A 150 10.09 -4.96 -34.97
C ALA A 150 9.38 -5.76 -33.86
N LEU A 151 8.64 -5.04 -33.03
CA LEU A 151 7.63 -5.62 -32.18
C LEU A 151 6.74 -6.53 -33.02
N ARG A 152 6.47 -7.75 -32.52
CA ARG A 152 5.38 -8.56 -33.12
C ARG A 152 4.09 -7.72 -33.06
N ASP A 153 3.18 -8.03 -33.97
CA ASP A 153 1.84 -7.42 -33.95
C ASP A 153 1.33 -7.41 -32.50
N PRO A 154 0.76 -6.28 -32.06
CA PRO A 154 0.27 -6.17 -30.70
C PRO A 154 -0.72 -7.30 -30.43
N VAL A 155 -0.58 -7.94 -29.29
CA VAL A 155 -1.55 -8.91 -28.80
C VAL A 155 -2.86 -8.16 -28.59
N GLU A 156 -3.98 -8.72 -29.06
CA GLU A 156 -5.29 -8.13 -28.82
C GLU A 156 -5.59 -8.19 -27.30
N VAL A 157 -5.64 -7.03 -26.67
CA VAL A 157 -5.86 -6.88 -25.21
C VAL A 157 -7.06 -6.00 -24.99
N GLY A 158 -8.00 -6.46 -24.16
CA GLY A 158 -9.20 -5.71 -23.78
C GLY A 158 -8.99 -4.90 -22.50
N ALA A 159 -9.82 -3.85 -22.32
CA ALA A 159 -9.77 -3.04 -21.10
C ALA A 159 -10.11 -3.83 -19.82
N ASP A 160 -10.87 -4.90 -19.96
CA ASP A 160 -11.31 -5.75 -18.86
C ASP A 160 -10.37 -6.95 -18.62
N ASP A 161 -9.31 -7.09 -19.41
CA ASP A 161 -8.29 -8.11 -19.17
C ASP A 161 -7.51 -7.78 -17.90
N CYS A 162 -7.17 -8.82 -17.15
CA CYS A 162 -6.36 -8.69 -15.94
C CYS A 162 -4.93 -8.31 -16.33
N ALA A 163 -4.47 -7.15 -15.84
CA ALA A 163 -3.13 -6.66 -16.06
C ALA A 163 -2.19 -7.01 -14.90
N TRP A 164 -2.66 -6.77 -13.68
CA TRP A 164 -1.89 -7.03 -12.47
C TRP A 164 -2.64 -7.95 -11.51
N LEU A 165 -1.89 -8.81 -10.83
CA LEU A 165 -2.36 -9.65 -9.76
C LEU A 165 -1.58 -9.32 -8.48
N ILE A 166 -2.26 -8.73 -7.51
CA ILE A 166 -1.65 -8.31 -6.24
C ILE A 166 -2.28 -9.08 -5.10
N HIS A 167 -1.45 -9.78 -4.32
CA HIS A 167 -1.92 -10.61 -3.22
C HIS A 167 -2.06 -9.77 -1.94
N THR A 168 -3.23 -9.89 -1.31
CA THR A 168 -3.56 -9.25 -0.04
C THR A 168 -3.59 -10.27 1.09
N SER A 169 -3.21 -9.86 2.30
CA SER A 169 -3.34 -10.70 3.49
C SER A 169 -4.82 -10.91 3.79
N GLY A 170 -5.37 -12.04 3.34
CA GLY A 170 -6.75 -12.42 3.57
C GLY A 170 -7.07 -12.61 5.06
N THR A 171 -8.34 -12.43 5.43
CA THR A 171 -8.86 -12.71 6.79
C THR A 171 -8.77 -14.18 7.17
N THR A 172 -8.60 -15.08 6.20
CA THR A 172 -8.56 -16.54 6.35
C THR A 172 -7.14 -17.12 6.47
N GLY A 173 -6.11 -16.24 6.57
CA GLY A 173 -4.70 -16.65 6.67
C GLY A 173 -4.02 -16.98 5.34
N ARG A 174 -4.76 -17.23 4.26
CA ARG A 174 -4.17 -17.40 2.92
C ARG A 174 -4.30 -16.10 2.11
N PRO A 175 -3.21 -15.62 1.49
CA PRO A 175 -3.26 -14.44 0.64
C PRO A 175 -4.23 -14.62 -0.53
N LYS A 176 -5.03 -13.58 -0.84
CA LYS A 176 -5.95 -13.58 -1.98
C LYS A 176 -5.41 -12.66 -3.06
N GLY A 177 -5.31 -13.15 -4.29
CA GLY A 177 -4.85 -12.37 -5.44
C GLY A 177 -5.99 -11.51 -6.02
N ALA A 178 -5.97 -10.20 -5.79
CA ALA A 178 -6.91 -9.27 -6.41
C ALA A 178 -6.57 -9.09 -7.90
N ARG A 179 -7.56 -9.25 -8.78
CA ARG A 179 -7.46 -9.13 -10.22
C ARG A 179 -7.66 -7.68 -10.64
N LEU A 180 -6.56 -6.97 -10.92
CA LEU A 180 -6.60 -5.58 -11.35
C LEU A 180 -6.56 -5.55 -12.88
N THR A 181 -7.64 -5.04 -13.48
CA THR A 181 -7.77 -4.92 -14.94
C THR A 181 -7.15 -3.63 -15.45
N HIS A 182 -6.91 -3.52 -16.74
CA HIS A 182 -6.53 -2.25 -17.36
C HIS A 182 -7.52 -1.14 -17.00
N ARG A 183 -8.83 -1.43 -17.10
CA ARG A 183 -9.90 -0.49 -16.74
C ARG A 183 -9.79 -0.04 -15.28
N SER A 184 -9.66 -0.99 -14.35
CA SER A 184 -9.69 -0.65 -12.93
C SER A 184 -8.47 0.17 -12.51
N LEU A 185 -7.29 -0.14 -13.02
CA LEU A 185 -6.06 0.63 -12.76
C LEU A 185 -6.12 2.03 -13.38
N LEU A 186 -6.58 2.15 -14.63
CA LEU A 186 -6.72 3.44 -15.29
C LEU A 186 -7.79 4.33 -14.64
N ALA A 187 -8.89 3.73 -14.17
CA ALA A 187 -9.90 4.48 -13.40
C ALA A 187 -9.34 5.01 -12.08
N ALA A 188 -8.53 4.21 -11.36
CA ALA A 188 -7.84 4.67 -10.14
C ALA A 188 -6.82 5.78 -10.44
N VAL A 189 -6.06 5.65 -11.53
CA VAL A 189 -5.13 6.68 -12.02
C VAL A 189 -5.87 7.98 -12.36
N ALA A 190 -6.96 7.90 -13.13
CA ALA A 190 -7.77 9.05 -13.53
C ALA A 190 -8.42 9.73 -12.32
N ASN A 191 -8.97 8.95 -11.39
CA ASN A 191 -9.55 9.43 -10.15
C ASN A 191 -8.52 10.21 -9.32
N THR A 192 -7.31 9.64 -9.20
CA THR A 192 -6.19 10.28 -8.49
C THR A 192 -5.71 11.54 -9.22
N ALA A 193 -5.63 11.53 -10.55
CA ALA A 193 -5.17 12.67 -11.33
C ALA A 193 -6.08 13.90 -11.19
N VAL A 194 -7.38 13.69 -10.95
CA VAL A 194 -8.33 14.78 -10.67
C VAL A 194 -8.26 15.22 -9.21
N ALA A 195 -8.25 14.26 -8.27
CA ALA A 195 -8.27 14.57 -6.84
C ALA A 195 -6.91 15.11 -6.31
N ARG A 196 -5.82 14.73 -6.98
CA ARG A 196 -4.45 15.10 -6.61
C ARG A 196 -3.63 15.41 -7.86
N PRO A 197 -3.87 16.57 -8.49
CA PRO A 197 -3.19 16.93 -9.72
C PRO A 197 -1.69 17.16 -9.51
N LEU A 198 -0.88 16.69 -10.47
CA LEU A 198 0.53 17.03 -10.60
C LEU A 198 0.69 18.19 -11.57
N SER A 199 1.49 19.18 -11.17
CA SER A 199 1.86 20.35 -11.97
C SER A 199 2.89 20.00 -13.05
N ASP A 200 3.10 20.92 -14.00
CA ASP A 200 4.06 20.69 -15.08
C ASP A 200 5.52 20.69 -14.63
N ASP A 201 5.81 21.26 -13.47
CA ASP A 201 7.16 21.30 -12.88
C ASP A 201 7.38 20.24 -11.79
N ASP A 202 6.38 19.37 -11.53
CA ASP A 202 6.52 18.39 -10.48
C ASP A 202 7.47 17.26 -10.83
N VAL A 203 8.29 16.90 -9.86
CA VAL A 203 9.12 15.69 -9.80
C VAL A 203 8.60 14.82 -8.66
N TYR A 204 8.20 13.61 -8.98
CA TYR A 204 7.54 12.72 -8.04
C TYR A 204 8.50 11.66 -7.49
N LEU A 205 8.74 11.65 -6.18
CA LEU A 205 9.53 10.62 -5.51
C LEU A 205 8.62 9.48 -5.05
N PHE A 206 8.96 8.26 -5.48
CA PHE A 206 8.25 7.03 -5.13
C PHE A 206 9.12 6.11 -4.25
N PRO A 207 8.87 6.03 -2.93
CA PRO A 207 9.66 5.24 -1.99
C PRO A 207 9.01 3.91 -1.59
N PHE A 208 7.78 3.62 -2.05
CA PHE A 208 7.10 2.38 -1.72
C PHE A 208 7.58 1.22 -2.58
N PRO A 209 7.49 -0.04 -2.10
CA PRO A 209 7.69 -1.18 -2.97
C PRO A 209 6.66 -1.23 -4.12
N LEU A 210 7.13 -1.45 -5.35
CA LEU A 210 6.26 -1.55 -6.54
C LEU A 210 5.35 -2.78 -6.54
N PHE A 211 5.65 -3.78 -5.71
CA PHE A 211 4.77 -4.95 -5.55
C PHE A 211 3.49 -4.65 -4.74
N HIS A 212 3.34 -3.45 -4.21
CA HIS A 212 2.08 -2.96 -3.63
C HIS A 212 1.26 -2.19 -4.66
N VAL A 213 -0.06 -2.13 -4.43
CA VAL A 213 -0.97 -1.37 -5.30
C VAL A 213 -0.56 0.11 -5.44
N ALA A 214 0.17 0.65 -4.47
CA ALA A 214 0.72 2.01 -4.53
C ALA A 214 1.55 2.28 -5.80
N GLY A 215 2.06 1.24 -6.49
CA GLY A 215 2.69 1.33 -7.81
C GLY A 215 1.85 2.06 -8.86
N TYR A 216 0.52 2.09 -8.73
CA TYR A 216 -0.34 2.87 -9.61
C TYR A 216 -0.01 4.39 -9.63
N ASN A 217 0.66 4.91 -8.60
CA ASN A 217 1.11 6.30 -8.57
C ASN A 217 2.23 6.58 -9.59
N VAL A 218 3.03 5.58 -9.96
CA VAL A 218 3.98 5.68 -11.08
C VAL A 218 3.21 5.87 -12.39
N LEU A 219 2.15 5.08 -12.61
CA LEU A 219 1.26 5.25 -13.76
C LEU A 219 0.64 6.65 -13.79
N HIS A 220 0.21 7.17 -12.63
CA HIS A 220 -0.35 8.52 -12.49
C HIS A 220 0.68 9.59 -12.89
N ALA A 221 1.92 9.52 -12.40
CA ALA A 221 2.98 10.46 -12.76
C ALA A 221 3.29 10.40 -14.27
N HIS A 222 3.42 9.20 -14.85
CA HIS A 222 3.68 9.01 -16.27
C HIS A 222 2.50 9.46 -17.16
N LEU A 223 1.23 9.27 -16.74
CA LEU A 223 0.07 9.83 -17.44
C LEU A 223 0.15 11.36 -17.55
N ARG A 224 0.69 12.00 -16.51
CA ARG A 224 0.96 13.45 -16.50
C ARG A 224 2.30 13.82 -17.13
N ARG A 225 3.07 12.85 -17.64
CA ARG A 225 4.42 13.00 -18.21
C ARG A 225 5.39 13.65 -17.23
N ARG A 226 5.29 13.26 -15.95
CA ARG A 226 6.15 13.73 -14.87
C ARG A 226 7.22 12.70 -14.56
N PRO A 227 8.45 13.16 -14.29
CA PRO A 227 9.52 12.25 -13.88
C PRO A 227 9.21 11.61 -12.54
N VAL A 228 9.53 10.33 -12.44
CA VAL A 228 9.51 9.58 -11.19
C VAL A 228 10.94 9.35 -10.73
N VAL A 229 11.27 9.75 -9.51
CA VAL A 229 12.48 9.33 -8.81
C VAL A 229 12.11 8.09 -8.01
N LEU A 230 12.71 6.97 -8.34
CA LEU A 230 12.42 5.67 -7.75
C LEU A 230 13.53 5.27 -6.79
N LEU A 231 13.17 5.06 -5.52
CA LEU A 231 14.11 4.47 -4.57
C LEU A 231 14.00 2.94 -4.63
N PRO A 232 15.11 2.20 -4.64
CA PRO A 232 15.07 0.73 -4.58
C PRO A 232 14.30 0.24 -3.35
N ARG A 233 14.52 0.88 -2.22
CA ARG A 233 13.78 0.72 -0.96
C ARG A 233 13.78 2.02 -0.17
N PHE A 234 12.85 2.17 0.74
CA PHE A 234 12.82 3.34 1.63
C PHE A 234 13.93 3.27 2.67
N GLU A 235 14.82 4.25 2.62
CA GLU A 235 15.81 4.59 3.64
C GLU A 235 15.85 6.11 3.78
N ALA A 236 15.91 6.62 5.02
CA ALA A 236 15.81 8.06 5.25
C ALA A 236 16.97 8.84 4.58
N THR A 237 18.19 8.32 4.64
CA THR A 237 19.36 8.93 3.99
C THR A 237 19.16 9.03 2.48
N SER A 238 18.83 7.90 1.82
CA SER A 238 18.57 7.87 0.37
C SER A 238 17.41 8.77 -0.04
N PHE A 239 16.41 8.92 0.84
CA PHE A 239 15.29 9.84 0.62
C PHE A 239 15.78 11.30 0.60
N PHE A 240 16.60 11.72 1.57
CA PHE A 240 17.17 13.08 1.61
C PHE A 240 18.12 13.33 0.43
N ASP A 241 18.92 12.34 0.04
CA ASP A 241 19.78 12.44 -1.14
C ASP A 241 18.94 12.68 -2.41
N ALA A 242 17.89 11.90 -2.59
CA ALA A 242 16.97 12.08 -3.72
C ALA A 242 16.31 13.46 -3.75
N LEU A 243 15.92 14.02 -2.60
CA LEU A 243 15.37 15.38 -2.51
C LEU A 243 16.39 16.42 -2.99
N ARG A 244 17.67 16.28 -2.58
CA ARG A 244 18.73 17.21 -2.93
C ARG A 244 19.13 17.15 -4.41
N GLU A 245 19.26 15.93 -4.94
CA GLU A 245 19.85 15.69 -6.25
C GLU A 245 18.85 15.86 -7.41
N HIS A 246 17.56 15.65 -7.15
CA HIS A 246 16.58 15.53 -8.23
C HIS A 246 15.45 16.56 -8.18
N ALA A 247 15.60 17.62 -7.36
CA ALA A 247 14.60 18.70 -7.24
C ALA A 247 13.17 18.15 -7.03
N VAL A 248 13.03 17.15 -6.16
CA VAL A 248 11.75 16.52 -5.86
C VAL A 248 10.79 17.53 -5.24
N THR A 249 9.56 17.59 -5.76
CA THR A 249 8.51 18.49 -5.27
C THR A 249 7.32 17.74 -4.67
N CYS A 250 7.14 16.48 -5.02
CA CYS A 250 6.01 15.67 -4.57
C CYS A 250 6.47 14.27 -4.18
N CYS A 251 5.85 13.71 -3.14
CA CYS A 251 6.07 12.31 -2.78
C CYS A 251 4.82 11.68 -2.15
N SER A 252 4.84 10.36 -2.01
CA SER A 252 3.88 9.62 -1.18
C SER A 252 4.60 8.91 -0.06
N LEU A 253 4.07 8.98 1.16
CA LEU A 253 4.68 8.41 2.37
C LEU A 253 3.64 7.69 3.21
N ALA A 254 4.04 6.60 3.85
CA ALA A 254 3.28 6.06 4.98
C ALA A 254 3.52 6.93 6.23
N PRO A 255 2.59 6.97 7.19
CA PRO A 255 2.81 7.71 8.44
C PRO A 255 4.11 7.33 9.15
N THR A 256 4.46 6.04 9.17
CA THR A 256 5.71 5.55 9.76
C THR A 256 6.96 6.08 9.05
N MET A 257 6.95 6.12 7.70
CA MET A 257 8.05 6.70 6.92
C MET A 257 8.22 8.19 7.25
N LEU A 258 7.11 8.91 7.33
CA LEU A 258 7.11 10.33 7.65
C LEU A 258 7.66 10.60 9.06
N SER A 259 7.27 9.79 10.06
CA SER A 259 7.85 9.86 11.40
C SER A 259 9.36 9.61 11.37
N MET A 260 9.81 8.57 10.68
CA MET A 260 11.24 8.26 10.54
C MET A 260 12.04 9.41 9.93
N LEU A 261 11.49 10.10 8.93
CA LEU A 261 12.15 11.26 8.32
C LEU A 261 12.22 12.45 9.28
N LEU A 262 11.16 12.72 10.03
CA LEU A 262 11.12 13.84 10.99
C LEU A 262 12.00 13.57 12.23
N ASP A 263 12.20 12.31 12.59
CA ASP A 263 13.02 11.91 13.75
C ASP A 263 14.48 11.61 13.36
N HIS A 264 14.82 11.64 12.06
CA HIS A 264 16.16 11.29 11.60
C HIS A 264 17.22 12.28 12.10
N PRO A 265 18.35 11.82 12.67
CA PRO A 265 19.40 12.71 13.20
C PRO A 265 19.99 13.66 12.16
N GLU A 266 20.11 13.18 10.92
CA GLU A 266 20.63 13.96 9.78
C GLU A 266 19.51 14.60 8.95
N ARG A 267 18.38 14.89 9.57
CA ARG A 267 17.23 15.50 8.90
C ARG A 267 17.61 16.77 8.15
N ASP A 268 17.31 16.80 6.87
CA ASP A 268 17.53 17.96 6.01
C ASP A 268 16.25 18.77 5.87
N GLN A 269 16.12 19.79 6.74
CA GLN A 269 14.96 20.68 6.75
C GLN A 269 14.85 21.51 5.48
N ALA A 270 15.98 21.90 4.85
CA ALA A 270 15.97 22.70 3.64
C ALA A 270 15.48 21.85 2.44
N ALA A 271 15.92 20.59 2.37
CA ALA A 271 15.44 19.67 1.35
C ALA A 271 13.94 19.37 1.50
N LEU A 272 13.46 19.14 2.73
CA LEU A 272 12.04 18.93 3.02
C LEU A 272 11.19 20.16 2.67
N ALA A 273 11.71 21.37 2.84
CA ALA A 273 10.99 22.61 2.54
C ALA A 273 10.74 22.81 1.02
N ASN A 274 11.43 22.08 0.16
CA ASN A 274 11.18 22.09 -1.29
C ASN A 274 9.96 21.23 -1.69
N LEU A 275 9.47 20.37 -0.80
CA LEU A 275 8.28 19.58 -1.06
C LEU A 275 7.04 20.48 -1.10
N ARG A 276 6.43 20.54 -2.29
CA ARG A 276 5.15 21.21 -2.50
C ARG A 276 3.99 20.40 -1.94
N GLN A 277 4.08 19.05 -2.03
CA GLN A 277 3.02 18.17 -1.60
C GLN A 277 3.55 16.82 -1.08
N ILE A 278 3.05 16.42 0.08
CA ILE A 278 3.18 15.07 0.61
C ILE A 278 1.82 14.40 0.60
N SER A 279 1.72 13.29 -0.13
CA SER A 279 0.56 12.43 -0.07
C SER A 279 0.79 11.33 0.95
N TYR A 280 -0.23 11.00 1.74
CA TYR A 280 -0.12 9.94 2.72
C TYR A 280 -1.32 9.00 2.69
N GLY A 281 -1.12 7.77 3.15
CA GLY A 281 -2.14 6.73 3.14
C GLY A 281 -1.58 5.39 3.60
N ALA A 282 -2.16 4.30 3.13
CA ALA A 282 -1.86 2.92 3.51
C ALA A 282 -2.22 2.55 4.96
N SER A 283 -2.15 3.49 5.90
CA SER A 283 -2.60 3.36 7.28
C SER A 283 -3.12 4.69 7.80
N ALA A 284 -3.79 4.68 8.93
CA ALA A 284 -4.23 5.89 9.59
C ALA A 284 -3.05 6.76 10.01
N MET A 285 -3.17 8.07 9.79
CA MET A 285 -2.20 9.06 10.25
C MET A 285 -2.52 9.42 11.70
N PRO A 286 -1.60 9.22 12.67
CA PRO A 286 -1.79 9.73 14.02
C PRO A 286 -1.96 11.25 14.02
N LEU A 287 -2.94 11.74 14.77
CA LEU A 287 -3.28 13.17 14.80
C LEU A 287 -2.10 14.04 15.23
N GLU A 288 -1.30 13.57 16.19
CA GLU A 288 -0.13 14.30 16.65
C GLU A 288 0.97 14.40 15.58
N LEU A 289 1.20 13.32 14.84
CA LEU A 289 2.12 13.34 13.70
C LEU A 289 1.63 14.33 12.63
N LEU A 290 0.34 14.33 12.33
CA LEU A 290 -0.24 15.25 11.36
C LEU A 290 -0.05 16.73 11.79
N ARG A 291 -0.32 17.04 13.07
CA ARG A 291 -0.06 18.37 13.65
C ARG A 291 1.42 18.75 13.60
N ARG A 292 2.31 17.79 13.87
CA ARG A 292 3.76 17.97 13.79
C ARG A 292 4.19 18.32 12.37
N VAL A 293 3.73 17.56 11.37
CA VAL A 293 4.05 17.83 9.96
C VAL A 293 3.56 19.21 9.54
N THR A 294 2.32 19.57 9.87
CA THR A 294 1.76 20.90 9.55
C THR A 294 2.59 22.04 10.16
N ARG A 295 3.09 21.85 11.38
CA ARG A 295 3.93 22.84 12.06
C ARG A 295 5.34 22.92 11.49
N GLU A 296 5.94 21.78 11.14
CA GLU A 296 7.34 21.68 10.73
C GLU A 296 7.55 21.87 9.22
N LEU A 297 6.51 21.65 8.42
CA LEU A 297 6.49 21.85 6.97
C LEU A 297 5.31 22.74 6.53
N PRO A 298 5.25 23.98 6.97
CA PRO A 298 4.06 24.84 6.78
C PRO A 298 3.76 25.19 5.32
N GLY A 299 4.77 25.07 4.42
CA GLY A 299 4.61 25.30 2.97
C GLY A 299 4.19 24.07 2.18
N CYS A 300 4.12 22.89 2.82
CA CYS A 300 3.84 21.64 2.15
C CYS A 300 2.34 21.30 2.23
N GLY A 301 1.68 21.13 1.09
CA GLY A 301 0.31 20.65 1.02
C GLY A 301 0.24 19.17 1.41
N LEU A 302 -0.66 18.84 2.31
CA LEU A 302 -0.92 17.46 2.70
C LEU A 302 -2.13 16.91 1.95
N ALA A 303 -2.05 15.70 1.44
CA ALA A 303 -3.16 15.01 0.79
C ALA A 303 -3.26 13.57 1.31
N GLN A 304 -4.42 13.20 1.85
CA GLN A 304 -4.67 11.81 2.25
C GLN A 304 -5.35 11.04 1.14
N GLY A 305 -5.00 9.75 1.00
CA GLY A 305 -5.73 8.81 0.16
C GLY A 305 -6.20 7.59 0.93
N TYR A 306 -7.50 7.32 0.91
CA TYR A 306 -8.08 6.07 1.40
C TYR A 306 -8.38 5.15 0.23
N GLY A 307 -7.90 3.95 0.33
CA GLY A 307 -8.08 2.90 -0.66
C GLY A 307 -7.47 1.57 -0.23
N MET A 308 -7.54 0.61 -1.12
CA MET A 308 -7.05 -0.74 -0.90
C MET A 308 -6.73 -1.40 -2.24
N THR A 309 -6.09 -2.55 -2.22
CA THR A 309 -5.73 -3.29 -3.44
C THR A 309 -6.96 -3.58 -4.30
N GLU A 310 -8.06 -3.96 -3.68
CA GLU A 310 -9.33 -4.26 -4.35
C GLU A 310 -10.00 -3.04 -5.01
N LEU A 311 -9.51 -1.82 -4.71
CA LEU A 311 -9.88 -0.57 -5.37
C LEU A 311 -8.85 -0.10 -6.40
N SER A 312 -7.86 -0.92 -6.74
CA SER A 312 -6.76 -0.60 -7.67
C SER A 312 -5.96 0.66 -7.28
N GLY A 313 -6.18 1.20 -6.09
CA GLY A 313 -5.59 2.44 -5.58
C GLY A 313 -6.50 3.15 -4.59
N ASN A 314 -6.43 4.48 -4.58
CA ASN A 314 -7.24 5.32 -3.70
C ASN A 314 -8.59 5.69 -4.35
N ALA A 315 -9.66 5.66 -3.56
CA ALA A 315 -11.01 6.02 -3.99
C ALA A 315 -11.56 7.28 -3.29
N VAL A 316 -11.02 7.60 -2.12
CA VAL A 316 -11.44 8.75 -1.30
C VAL A 316 -10.21 9.59 -0.97
N PHE A 317 -10.37 10.90 -0.97
CA PHE A 317 -9.26 11.84 -0.81
C PHE A 317 -9.62 12.96 0.15
N LEU A 318 -8.72 13.27 1.08
CA LEU A 318 -8.74 14.51 1.85
C LEU A 318 -7.73 15.47 1.21
N SER A 319 -8.22 16.58 0.70
CA SER A 319 -7.42 17.52 -0.10
C SER A 319 -6.49 18.39 0.75
N PRO A 320 -5.49 19.06 0.16
CA PRO A 320 -4.72 20.08 0.86
C PRO A 320 -5.58 21.22 1.42
N GLU A 321 -6.64 21.60 0.71
CA GLU A 321 -7.60 22.63 1.16
C GLU A 321 -8.37 22.15 2.39
N ASP A 322 -8.76 20.88 2.46
CA ASP A 322 -9.40 20.31 3.65
C ASP A 322 -8.45 20.33 4.85
N HIS A 323 -7.16 20.03 4.64
CA HIS A 323 -6.13 20.14 5.69
C HIS A 323 -5.95 21.60 6.17
N CYS A 324 -5.96 22.56 5.25
CA CYS A 324 -5.92 23.99 5.61
C CYS A 324 -7.16 24.40 6.42
N ARG A 325 -8.36 23.96 6.02
CA ARG A 325 -9.61 24.20 6.77
C ARG A 325 -9.54 23.55 8.17
N ALA A 326 -9.03 22.32 8.23
CA ALA A 326 -8.85 21.63 9.50
C ALA A 326 -7.91 22.37 10.46
N ALA A 327 -6.86 22.98 9.94
CA ALA A 327 -5.93 23.78 10.73
C ALA A 327 -6.52 25.14 11.16
N ALA A 328 -7.44 25.71 10.39
CA ALA A 328 -8.04 27.01 10.67
C ALA A 328 -9.17 26.92 11.71
N ASP A 329 -10.24 26.16 11.40
CA ASP A 329 -11.48 26.18 12.18
C ASP A 329 -12.27 24.86 12.19
N GLN A 330 -11.86 23.84 11.40
CA GLN A 330 -12.57 22.56 11.26
C GLN A 330 -11.70 21.36 11.67
N PRO A 331 -11.19 21.30 12.92
CA PRO A 331 -10.20 20.30 13.34
C PRO A 331 -10.70 18.84 13.22
N HIS A 332 -12.02 18.63 13.15
CA HIS A 332 -12.61 17.30 12.93
C HIS A 332 -12.24 16.68 11.57
N LEU A 333 -11.92 17.51 10.55
CA LEU A 333 -11.48 17.03 9.24
C LEU A 333 -10.14 16.26 9.31
N LEU A 334 -9.29 16.51 10.32
CA LEU A 334 -8.04 15.76 10.49
C LEU A 334 -8.26 14.26 10.76
N ALA A 335 -9.46 13.88 11.24
CA ALA A 335 -9.83 12.47 11.45
C ALA A 335 -10.54 11.86 10.23
N ALA A 336 -10.81 12.63 9.19
CA ALA A 336 -11.54 12.19 8.01
C ALA A 336 -10.62 11.43 7.03
N ALA A 337 -11.18 10.47 6.29
CA ALA A 337 -10.54 9.90 5.10
C ALA A 337 -10.68 10.85 3.89
N GLY A 338 -11.70 11.70 3.89
CA GLY A 338 -11.94 12.70 2.86
C GLY A 338 -13.24 12.48 2.07
N ARG A 339 -13.28 12.97 0.84
CA ARG A 339 -14.43 12.85 -0.06
C ARG A 339 -14.18 11.80 -1.12
N PRO A 340 -15.22 11.08 -1.59
CA PRO A 340 -15.10 10.22 -2.76
C PRO A 340 -14.54 11.02 -3.93
N GLY A 341 -13.58 10.43 -4.63
CA GLY A 341 -13.08 11.00 -5.88
C GLY A 341 -14.18 10.98 -6.97
N PRO A 342 -14.01 11.74 -8.05
CA PRO A 342 -15.08 11.97 -9.04
C PRO A 342 -15.55 10.71 -9.78
N LEU A 343 -14.74 9.64 -9.79
CA LEU A 343 -15.06 8.36 -10.43
C LEU A 343 -15.43 7.25 -9.44
N ALA A 344 -15.61 7.59 -8.15
CA ALA A 344 -15.98 6.66 -7.11
C ALA A 344 -17.24 7.11 -6.38
N SER A 345 -18.05 6.14 -5.95
CA SER A 345 -19.19 6.38 -5.05
C SER A 345 -18.98 5.61 -3.77
N VAL A 346 -19.37 6.19 -2.65
CA VAL A 346 -19.31 5.57 -1.32
C VAL A 346 -20.72 5.47 -0.74
N ARG A 347 -21.00 4.38 -0.07
CA ARG A 347 -22.25 4.12 0.65
C ARG A 347 -21.92 3.48 2.00
N ILE A 348 -22.71 3.77 3.01
CA ILE A 348 -22.61 3.11 4.33
C ILE A 348 -23.84 2.24 4.52
N VAL A 349 -23.65 0.98 4.91
CA VAL A 349 -24.75 0.03 5.12
C VAL A 349 -24.68 -0.64 6.49
N ASP A 350 -25.85 -1.04 7.01
CA ASP A 350 -25.96 -1.85 8.20
C ASP A 350 -25.68 -3.35 7.94
N ASP A 351 -25.80 -4.20 8.96
CA ASP A 351 -25.58 -5.64 8.83
C ASP A 351 -26.68 -6.36 8.02
N ALA A 352 -27.80 -5.68 7.74
CA ALA A 352 -28.89 -6.17 6.87
C ALA A 352 -28.78 -5.63 5.42
N ASP A 353 -27.67 -4.96 5.10
CA ASP A 353 -27.36 -4.39 3.78
C ASP A 353 -28.22 -3.17 3.36
N PHE A 354 -28.91 -2.57 4.31
CA PHE A 354 -29.63 -1.31 4.08
C PHE A 354 -28.72 -0.10 4.29
N GLU A 355 -28.89 0.91 3.45
CA GLU A 355 -28.18 2.18 3.60
C GLU A 355 -28.61 2.88 4.89
N VAL A 356 -27.64 3.28 5.72
CA VAL A 356 -27.91 3.96 6.98
C VAL A 356 -28.09 5.47 6.77
N PRO A 357 -28.82 6.17 7.66
CA PRO A 357 -28.89 7.63 7.64
C PRO A 357 -27.49 8.28 7.71
N GLU A 358 -27.39 9.50 7.17
CA GLU A 358 -26.15 10.27 7.25
C GLU A 358 -25.73 10.51 8.71
N GLY A 359 -24.47 10.27 9.01
CA GLY A 359 -23.91 10.35 10.36
C GLY A 359 -23.89 9.03 11.12
N ASP A 360 -24.73 8.06 10.72
CA ASP A 360 -24.74 6.73 11.32
C ASP A 360 -23.59 5.87 10.80
N THR A 361 -23.18 4.91 11.63
CA THR A 361 -22.02 4.04 11.37
C THR A 361 -22.46 2.72 10.76
N GLY A 362 -21.73 2.25 9.75
CA GLY A 362 -21.95 0.97 9.10
C GLY A 362 -20.75 0.53 8.25
N GLU A 363 -20.91 -0.53 7.48
CA GLU A 363 -19.87 -1.02 6.57
C GLU A 363 -19.74 -0.08 5.37
N ILE A 364 -18.49 0.29 5.03
CA ILE A 364 -18.19 1.13 3.88
C ILE A 364 -18.25 0.29 2.62
N LEU A 365 -19.09 0.69 1.67
CA LEU A 365 -19.16 0.14 0.33
C LEU A 365 -18.62 1.15 -0.67
N VAL A 366 -17.86 0.68 -1.67
CA VAL A 366 -17.33 1.52 -2.75
C VAL A 366 -17.74 0.96 -4.10
N ARG A 367 -18.14 1.84 -5.02
CA ARG A 367 -18.46 1.54 -6.41
C ARG A 367 -17.71 2.47 -7.34
N GLY A 368 -17.29 1.96 -8.48
CA GLY A 368 -16.60 2.68 -9.55
C GLY A 368 -15.82 1.71 -10.43
N ASP A 369 -15.41 2.17 -11.61
CA ASP A 369 -14.62 1.34 -12.55
C ASP A 369 -13.26 0.91 -11.99
N GLN A 370 -12.79 1.56 -10.92
CA GLN A 370 -11.55 1.21 -10.22
C GLN A 370 -11.66 -0.04 -9.32
N VAL A 371 -12.86 -0.57 -9.11
CA VAL A 371 -13.05 -1.80 -8.33
C VAL A 371 -12.51 -2.99 -9.11
N CYS A 372 -11.63 -3.79 -8.49
CA CYS A 372 -11.03 -4.98 -9.09
C CYS A 372 -12.08 -5.98 -9.60
N ASP A 373 -11.69 -6.87 -10.52
CA ASP A 373 -12.58 -7.90 -11.08
C ASP A 373 -12.74 -9.15 -10.18
N GLY A 374 -12.47 -9.01 -8.87
CA GLY A 374 -12.56 -10.09 -7.90
C GLY A 374 -11.21 -10.71 -7.57
N TYR A 375 -11.24 -11.93 -7.04
CA TYR A 375 -10.04 -12.66 -6.60
C TYR A 375 -9.70 -13.81 -7.54
N TRP A 376 -8.42 -14.01 -7.79
CA TRP A 376 -7.89 -15.04 -8.66
C TRP A 376 -8.23 -16.43 -8.11
N ASN A 377 -8.86 -17.27 -8.94
CA ASN A 377 -9.29 -18.64 -8.60
C ASN A 377 -10.12 -18.77 -7.31
N ASP A 378 -10.75 -17.66 -6.84
CA ASP A 378 -11.59 -17.66 -5.64
C ASP A 378 -12.95 -16.98 -5.88
N PRO A 379 -13.87 -17.68 -6.57
CA PRO A 379 -15.21 -17.16 -6.85
C PRO A 379 -16.04 -16.96 -5.57
N ARG A 380 -15.78 -17.76 -4.52
CA ARG A 380 -16.47 -17.62 -3.23
C ARG A 380 -16.11 -16.32 -2.54
N SER A 381 -14.84 -16.00 -2.40
CA SER A 381 -14.41 -14.72 -1.83
C SER A 381 -14.81 -13.55 -2.71
N THR A 382 -14.79 -13.71 -4.04
CA THR A 382 -15.27 -12.70 -4.99
C THR A 382 -16.73 -12.37 -4.73
N ALA A 383 -17.61 -13.37 -4.66
CA ALA A 383 -19.02 -13.18 -4.39
C ALA A 383 -19.25 -12.54 -2.99
N ALA A 384 -18.53 -13.02 -1.96
CA ALA A 384 -18.65 -12.48 -0.60
C ALA A 384 -18.17 -11.03 -0.47
N SER A 385 -17.27 -10.57 -1.35
CA SER A 385 -16.79 -9.19 -1.36
C SER A 385 -17.72 -8.20 -2.07
N ARG A 386 -18.90 -8.63 -2.54
CA ARG A 386 -19.80 -7.81 -3.36
C ARG A 386 -21.18 -7.68 -2.76
N LEU A 387 -21.77 -6.52 -2.95
CA LEU A 387 -23.20 -6.26 -2.82
C LEU A 387 -23.68 -5.61 -4.13
N GLY A 388 -24.13 -6.44 -5.08
CA GLY A 388 -24.37 -5.98 -6.44
C GLY A 388 -23.13 -5.34 -7.06
N PRO A 389 -23.19 -4.07 -7.51
CA PRO A 389 -22.03 -3.38 -8.11
C PRO A 389 -21.07 -2.79 -7.06
N TRP A 390 -21.34 -2.95 -5.79
CA TRP A 390 -20.57 -2.39 -4.68
C TRP A 390 -19.55 -3.38 -4.14
N LEU A 391 -18.32 -2.92 -3.92
CA LEU A 391 -17.31 -3.64 -3.16
C LEU A 391 -17.54 -3.42 -1.66
N ARG A 392 -17.58 -4.47 -0.88
CA ARG A 392 -17.48 -4.43 0.58
C ARG A 392 -16.02 -4.24 0.97
N THR A 393 -15.69 -3.12 1.60
CA THR A 393 -14.30 -2.83 1.98
C THR A 393 -13.86 -3.61 3.22
N GLY A 394 -14.81 -4.07 4.03
CA GLY A 394 -14.55 -4.62 5.36
C GLY A 394 -14.11 -3.56 6.37
N ASP A 395 -14.20 -2.28 6.01
CA ASP A 395 -13.99 -1.15 6.92
C ASP A 395 -15.35 -0.61 7.38
N ILE A 396 -15.41 -0.16 8.61
CA ILE A 396 -16.58 0.50 9.21
C ILE A 396 -16.34 2.00 9.19
N GLY A 397 -17.37 2.75 8.84
CA GLY A 397 -17.27 4.21 8.77
C GLY A 397 -18.63 4.90 8.76
N LYS A 398 -18.60 6.21 8.59
CA LYS A 398 -19.77 7.07 8.43
C LYS A 398 -19.51 8.18 7.44
N LEU A 399 -20.57 8.67 6.81
CA LEU A 399 -20.57 9.88 5.98
C LEU A 399 -21.20 11.03 6.75
N VAL A 400 -20.54 12.19 6.75
CA VAL A 400 -21.06 13.44 7.31
C VAL A 400 -20.75 14.57 6.33
N ASP A 401 -21.75 15.24 5.81
CA ASP A 401 -21.63 16.29 4.78
C ASP A 401 -20.81 15.82 3.56
N GLY A 402 -21.00 14.55 3.16
CA GLY A 402 -20.27 13.91 2.07
C GLY A 402 -18.79 13.61 2.37
N VAL A 403 -18.34 13.77 3.60
CA VAL A 403 -16.99 13.41 4.07
C VAL A 403 -17.04 12.05 4.73
N LEU A 404 -16.16 11.14 4.30
CA LEU A 404 -16.01 9.81 4.88
C LEU A 404 -15.09 9.85 6.11
N TYR A 405 -15.56 9.26 7.20
CA TYR A 405 -14.79 8.98 8.40
C TYR A 405 -14.68 7.46 8.56
N VAL A 406 -13.46 6.93 8.50
CA VAL A 406 -13.20 5.52 8.76
C VAL A 406 -13.04 5.33 10.27
N VAL A 407 -13.89 4.49 10.85
CA VAL A 407 -13.92 4.22 12.29
C VAL A 407 -12.95 3.10 12.65
N ASP A 408 -13.05 1.94 11.99
CA ASP A 408 -12.18 0.78 12.21
C ASP A 408 -12.36 -0.26 11.09
N ARG A 409 -11.60 -1.34 11.16
CA ARG A 409 -11.86 -2.57 10.42
C ARG A 409 -12.96 -3.38 11.07
N LYS A 410 -13.91 -3.92 10.29
CA LYS A 410 -15.00 -4.77 10.78
C LYS A 410 -14.48 -5.93 11.65
N LYS A 411 -13.36 -6.54 11.25
CA LYS A 411 -12.70 -7.64 11.96
C LYS A 411 -11.90 -7.23 13.22
N ASP A 412 -11.60 -5.95 13.35
CA ASP A 412 -10.79 -5.40 14.44
C ASP A 412 -11.65 -4.68 15.49
N LEU A 413 -12.97 -4.53 15.23
CA LEU A 413 -13.92 -4.08 16.24
C LEU A 413 -13.90 -5.04 17.43
N ILE A 414 -13.83 -4.48 18.62
CA ILE A 414 -13.83 -5.24 19.88
C ILE A 414 -15.27 -5.26 20.40
N ILE A 415 -15.83 -6.45 20.59
CA ILE A 415 -17.19 -6.61 21.09
C ILE A 415 -17.13 -6.88 22.60
N THR A 416 -17.34 -5.85 23.39
CA THR A 416 -17.27 -5.92 24.85
C THR A 416 -18.61 -5.60 25.50
N GLY A 417 -19.24 -6.60 26.15
CA GLY A 417 -20.53 -6.42 26.81
C GLY A 417 -21.68 -6.05 25.88
N GLY A 418 -21.60 -6.44 24.60
CA GLY A 418 -22.57 -6.10 23.57
C GLY A 418 -22.35 -4.76 22.88
N GLU A 419 -21.32 -4.01 23.30
CA GLU A 419 -20.94 -2.72 22.71
C GLU A 419 -19.78 -2.89 21.75
N ASN A 420 -19.81 -2.18 20.61
CA ASN A 420 -18.73 -2.14 19.64
C ASN A 420 -17.71 -1.06 20.02
N VAL A 421 -16.47 -1.45 20.23
CA VAL A 421 -15.36 -0.55 20.51
C VAL A 421 -14.41 -0.54 19.32
N ALA A 422 -14.22 0.64 18.73
CA ALA A 422 -13.23 0.85 17.70
C ALA A 422 -11.84 0.82 18.35
N SER A 423 -10.99 -0.11 17.91
CA SER A 423 -9.62 -0.22 18.42
C SER A 423 -8.83 1.07 18.19
N ARG A 424 -9.05 1.71 17.05
CA ARG A 424 -8.39 2.95 16.64
C ARG A 424 -8.72 4.13 17.59
N GLU A 425 -9.97 4.28 18.02
CA GLU A 425 -10.36 5.36 18.96
C GLU A 425 -9.54 5.28 20.26
N VAL A 426 -9.31 4.05 20.71
CA VAL A 426 -8.50 3.79 21.92
C VAL A 426 -7.02 3.98 21.63
N GLU A 427 -6.52 3.55 20.46
CA GLU A 427 -5.15 3.78 20.00
C GLU A 427 -4.82 5.27 19.93
N ASP A 428 -5.70 6.07 19.32
CA ASP A 428 -5.53 7.52 19.20
C ASP A 428 -5.44 8.21 20.57
N LEU A 429 -6.24 7.78 21.55
CA LEU A 429 -6.19 8.34 22.90
C LEU A 429 -4.94 7.91 23.67
N VAL A 430 -4.63 6.62 23.66
CA VAL A 430 -3.48 6.08 24.41
C VAL A 430 -2.16 6.56 23.81
N GLY A 431 -2.09 6.72 22.49
CA GLY A 431 -0.93 7.25 21.77
C GLY A 431 -0.59 8.72 22.11
N LEU A 432 -1.54 9.49 22.67
CA LEU A 432 -1.27 10.83 23.17
C LEU A 432 -0.55 10.87 24.52
N HIS A 433 -0.40 9.71 25.18
CA HIS A 433 0.30 9.68 26.47
C HIS A 433 1.80 9.94 26.29
N PRO A 434 2.42 10.81 27.12
CA PRO A 434 3.83 11.19 26.94
C PRO A 434 4.83 10.03 26.91
N SER A 435 4.58 8.98 27.68
CA SER A 435 5.47 7.80 27.78
C SER A 435 5.24 6.74 26.69
N VAL A 436 4.25 6.90 25.79
CA VAL A 436 3.92 5.93 24.75
C VAL A 436 4.58 6.31 23.43
N ALA A 437 5.42 5.44 22.89
CA ALA A 437 6.02 5.58 21.57
C ALA A 437 5.08 5.02 20.48
N GLN A 438 4.56 3.81 20.71
CA GLN A 438 3.62 3.13 19.81
C GLN A 438 2.54 2.42 20.62
N VAL A 439 1.37 2.25 20.02
CA VAL A 439 0.26 1.51 20.61
C VAL A 439 -0.51 0.74 19.53
N ALA A 440 -0.96 -0.44 19.90
CA ALA A 440 -1.98 -1.18 19.16
C ALA A 440 -3.00 -1.74 20.15
N VAL A 441 -4.28 -1.72 19.75
CA VAL A 441 -5.37 -2.18 20.61
C VAL A 441 -6.06 -3.39 19.98
N VAL A 442 -6.28 -4.42 20.79
CA VAL A 442 -6.94 -5.66 20.38
C VAL A 442 -7.97 -6.10 21.40
N GLY A 443 -9.01 -6.80 20.95
CA GLY A 443 -9.91 -7.54 21.81
C GLY A 443 -9.26 -8.86 22.25
N ILE A 444 -9.30 -9.17 23.52
CA ILE A 444 -8.90 -10.47 24.05
C ILE A 444 -10.10 -11.16 24.68
N PRO A 445 -10.23 -12.50 24.59
CA PRO A 445 -11.35 -13.24 25.15
C PRO A 445 -11.59 -12.92 26.63
N ASN A 446 -12.84 -12.80 27.03
CA ASN A 446 -13.25 -12.57 28.42
C ASN A 446 -14.60 -13.23 28.69
N ASP A 447 -14.68 -14.09 29.71
CA ASP A 447 -15.87 -14.89 30.02
C ASP A 447 -17.12 -14.05 30.35
N ARG A 448 -16.93 -12.84 30.89
CA ARG A 448 -18.02 -11.97 31.30
C ARG A 448 -18.50 -11.03 30.19
N TRP A 449 -17.58 -10.55 29.37
CA TRP A 449 -17.83 -9.45 28.43
C TRP A 449 -17.75 -9.88 26.95
N GLY A 450 -17.43 -11.16 26.67
CA GLY A 450 -17.09 -11.66 25.35
C GLY A 450 -15.66 -11.32 25.00
N GLU A 451 -15.35 -10.04 24.86
CA GLU A 451 -14.00 -9.54 24.74
C GLU A 451 -13.71 -8.42 25.75
N THR A 452 -12.43 -8.19 26.04
CA THR A 452 -11.98 -7.03 26.80
C THR A 452 -10.95 -6.24 25.99
N VAL A 453 -10.99 -4.92 26.13
CA VAL A 453 -10.07 -4.02 25.45
C VAL A 453 -8.69 -4.14 26.05
N CYS A 454 -7.70 -4.52 25.23
CA CYS A 454 -6.29 -4.66 25.60
C CYS A 454 -5.44 -3.68 24.78
N ALA A 455 -4.75 -2.74 25.46
CA ALA A 455 -3.78 -1.86 24.83
C ALA A 455 -2.39 -2.49 24.96
N VAL A 456 -1.71 -2.68 23.82
CA VAL A 456 -0.32 -3.14 23.75
C VAL A 456 0.52 -1.94 23.36
N VAL A 457 1.49 -1.60 24.20
CA VAL A 457 2.22 -0.33 24.12
C VAL A 457 3.73 -0.57 24.05
N VAL A 458 4.41 0.27 23.28
CA VAL A 458 5.86 0.41 23.27
C VAL A 458 6.19 1.71 23.98
N ALA A 459 7.09 1.67 24.95
CA ALA A 459 7.51 2.84 25.72
C ALA A 459 8.45 3.73 24.90
N LYS A 460 8.43 5.03 25.17
CA LYS A 460 9.52 5.93 24.78
C LYS A 460 10.72 5.67 25.71
N ASP A 461 11.93 5.80 25.15
CA ASP A 461 13.21 5.74 25.90
C ASP A 461 13.45 4.46 26.71
N SER A 462 12.82 3.33 26.32
CA SER A 462 12.96 2.02 26.98
C SER A 462 12.60 2.00 28.48
N GLU A 463 11.84 3.00 28.96
CA GLU A 463 11.34 3.06 30.32
C GLU A 463 10.12 2.13 30.53
N SER A 464 9.86 1.77 31.79
CA SER A 464 8.63 1.05 32.12
C SER A 464 7.44 2.01 32.15
N ILE A 465 6.36 1.66 31.46
CA ILE A 465 5.10 2.43 31.53
C ILE A 465 4.37 2.09 32.83
N ASP A 466 4.02 3.10 33.61
CA ASP A 466 3.09 2.93 34.73
C ASP A 466 1.69 2.64 34.21
N ARG A 467 1.29 1.37 34.35
CA ARG A 467 -0.01 0.86 33.86
C ARG A 467 -1.19 1.56 34.53
N GLU A 468 -1.08 1.89 35.83
CA GLU A 468 -2.13 2.57 36.57
C GLU A 468 -2.25 4.03 36.14
N GLU A 469 -1.13 4.68 35.87
CA GLU A 469 -1.12 6.03 35.33
C GLU A 469 -1.77 6.06 33.94
N LEU A 470 -1.41 5.15 33.05
CA LEU A 470 -1.99 5.07 31.72
C LEU A 470 -3.49 4.72 31.74
N MET A 471 -3.93 3.86 32.68
CA MET A 471 -5.35 3.62 32.90
C MET A 471 -6.09 4.88 33.39
N ARG A 472 -5.49 5.61 34.34
CA ARG A 472 -6.02 6.90 34.84
C ARG A 472 -6.05 7.95 33.72
N TRP A 473 -5.07 7.95 32.82
CA TRP A 473 -5.05 8.81 31.65
C TRP A 473 -6.31 8.68 30.78
N THR A 474 -6.84 7.49 30.64
CA THR A 474 -8.05 7.24 29.84
C THR A 474 -9.34 7.61 30.57
N ASP A 475 -9.29 7.92 31.88
CA ASP A 475 -10.47 8.20 32.68
C ASP A 475 -11.07 9.58 32.32
N GLY A 476 -12.38 9.61 32.10
CA GLY A 476 -13.11 10.80 31.70
C GLY A 476 -12.79 11.30 30.27
N ARG A 477 -11.84 10.66 29.55
CA ARG A 477 -11.46 11.03 28.18
C ARG A 477 -12.11 10.13 27.13
N ILE A 478 -12.54 8.93 27.54
CA ILE A 478 -13.26 7.98 26.70
C ILE A 478 -14.33 7.28 27.52
N ALA A 479 -15.39 6.78 26.87
CA ALA A 479 -16.46 6.06 27.57
C ALA A 479 -15.90 4.84 28.34
N GLY A 480 -16.47 4.55 29.52
CA GLY A 480 -15.95 3.55 30.45
C GLY A 480 -15.82 2.14 29.87
N PHE A 481 -16.74 1.73 28.97
CA PHE A 481 -16.69 0.43 28.30
C PHE A 481 -15.58 0.35 27.22
N LYS A 482 -15.12 1.48 26.69
CA LYS A 482 -14.04 1.57 25.70
C LYS A 482 -12.64 1.59 26.34
N ARG A 483 -12.56 1.86 27.65
CA ARG A 483 -11.27 1.96 28.34
C ARG A 483 -10.53 0.63 28.33
N PRO A 484 -9.21 0.64 28.05
CA PRO A 484 -8.39 -0.56 28.19
C PRO A 484 -8.47 -1.11 29.60
N ARG A 485 -8.85 -2.36 29.75
CA ARG A 485 -8.85 -3.06 31.04
C ARG A 485 -7.55 -3.82 31.24
N ARG A 486 -6.78 -3.98 30.18
CA ARG A 486 -5.46 -4.59 30.20
C ARG A 486 -4.50 -3.72 29.39
N ILE A 487 -3.31 -3.53 29.94
CA ILE A 487 -2.19 -2.85 29.29
C ILE A 487 -1.00 -3.80 29.32
N VAL A 488 -0.41 -4.05 28.16
CA VAL A 488 0.76 -4.91 27.99
C VAL A 488 1.86 -4.09 27.34
N GLN A 489 3.02 -4.02 27.97
CA GLN A 489 4.20 -3.40 27.37
C GLN A 489 4.99 -4.46 26.62
N VAL A 490 5.45 -4.10 25.42
CA VAL A 490 6.33 -4.90 24.56
C VAL A 490 7.50 -4.03 24.09
N ASP A 491 8.58 -4.66 23.64
CA ASP A 491 9.72 -3.94 23.08
C ASP A 491 9.39 -3.38 21.68
N ASP A 492 8.69 -4.19 20.86
CA ASP A 492 8.24 -3.82 19.51
C ASP A 492 6.87 -4.42 19.20
N LEU A 493 6.09 -3.71 18.38
CA LEU A 493 4.84 -4.25 17.82
C LEU A 493 5.16 -5.19 16.66
N PRO A 494 4.54 -6.39 16.59
CA PRO A 494 4.73 -7.29 15.45
C PRO A 494 4.18 -6.64 14.17
N ILE A 495 5.01 -6.67 13.12
CA ILE A 495 4.69 -6.10 11.81
C ILE A 495 4.54 -7.23 10.80
N ASN A 496 3.49 -7.19 9.99
CA ASN A 496 3.27 -8.13 8.90
C ASN A 496 4.15 -7.81 7.68
N ALA A 497 4.16 -8.69 6.67
CA ALA A 497 4.93 -8.52 5.45
C ALA A 497 4.62 -7.23 4.67
N SER A 498 3.44 -6.62 4.87
CA SER A 498 3.05 -5.35 4.26
C SER A 498 3.47 -4.11 5.09
N GLY A 499 4.18 -4.29 6.20
CA GLY A 499 4.65 -3.18 7.05
C GLY A 499 3.59 -2.62 8.02
N LYS A 500 2.46 -3.32 8.20
CA LYS A 500 1.39 -2.95 9.15
C LYS A 500 1.46 -3.79 10.41
N VAL A 501 0.96 -3.25 11.53
CA VAL A 501 0.83 -4.01 12.77
C VAL A 501 0.02 -5.30 12.55
N ASP A 502 0.59 -6.43 12.93
CA ASP A 502 -0.06 -7.74 12.86
C ASP A 502 -0.91 -7.97 14.11
N LYS A 503 -2.16 -7.47 14.07
CA LYS A 503 -3.10 -7.62 15.19
C LYS A 503 -3.45 -9.09 15.49
N VAL A 504 -3.34 -10.00 14.52
CA VAL A 504 -3.59 -11.44 14.73
C VAL A 504 -2.48 -12.04 15.61
N ARG A 505 -1.21 -11.81 15.23
CA ARG A 505 -0.05 -12.22 16.02
C ARG A 505 -0.05 -11.53 17.38
N LEU A 506 -0.38 -10.24 17.43
CA LEU A 506 -0.45 -9.46 18.67
C LEU A 506 -1.49 -10.04 19.63
N ARG A 507 -2.69 -10.37 19.15
CA ARG A 507 -3.76 -11.00 19.94
C ARG A 507 -3.30 -12.34 20.51
N ALA A 508 -2.63 -13.18 19.71
CA ALA A 508 -2.08 -14.46 20.17
C ALA A 508 -1.05 -14.29 21.28
N LEU A 509 -0.12 -13.33 21.11
CA LEU A 509 0.92 -13.03 22.12
C LEU A 509 0.31 -12.61 23.47
N VAL A 510 -0.67 -11.71 23.46
CA VAL A 510 -1.25 -11.19 24.71
C VAL A 510 -2.25 -12.17 25.34
N THR A 511 -2.86 -13.07 24.57
CA THR A 511 -3.72 -14.13 25.10
C THR A 511 -2.88 -15.21 25.79
N SER A 512 -1.78 -15.67 25.18
CA SER A 512 -0.89 -16.66 25.81
C SER A 512 -0.21 -16.14 27.07
N ALA A 513 0.08 -14.83 27.13
CA ALA A 513 0.61 -14.18 28.34
C ALA A 513 -0.47 -13.98 29.45
N ALA A 514 -1.73 -14.23 29.15
CA ALA A 514 -2.82 -14.16 30.14
C ALA A 514 -2.88 -15.41 31.04
N ASP A 515 -2.41 -16.57 30.54
CA ASP A 515 -2.41 -17.84 31.25
C ASP A 515 -1.25 -17.99 32.23
N ASP A 516 -0.30 -17.02 32.27
CA ASP A 516 0.83 -17.04 33.21
C ASP A 516 0.79 -15.81 34.14
N PRO A 517 0.15 -15.92 35.33
CA PRO A 517 0.00 -14.80 36.27
C PRO A 517 1.31 -14.34 36.91
N GLU A 518 2.43 -15.08 36.78
CA GLU A 518 3.75 -14.75 37.36
C GLU A 518 4.65 -13.90 36.44
N ARG A 519 4.32 -13.72 35.17
CA ARG A 519 5.09 -12.85 34.26
C ARG A 519 4.62 -11.40 34.31
N SER A 520 5.09 -10.66 35.29
CA SER A 520 4.95 -9.21 35.40
C SER A 520 6.06 -8.41 34.69
N GLY A 521 6.88 -9.05 33.85
CA GLY A 521 7.94 -8.42 33.04
C GLY A 521 7.53 -8.18 31.58
N PRO A 522 8.35 -7.40 30.80
CA PRO A 522 8.10 -7.19 29.37
C PRO A 522 8.09 -8.53 28.62
N VAL A 523 7.09 -8.71 27.75
CA VAL A 523 7.02 -9.90 26.89
C VAL A 523 7.99 -9.67 25.73
N THR A 524 9.10 -10.40 25.70
CA THR A 524 10.03 -10.42 24.57
C THR A 524 9.37 -11.03 23.35
N SER A 525 9.47 -10.35 22.21
CA SER A 525 8.88 -10.71 20.91
C SER A 525 9.54 -11.96 20.30
#